data_9f7a4606835f6870b085e4ae35dc3040
#
_entry.id   9f7a4606835f6870b085e4ae35dc3040
#
_cell.length_a   1.000
_cell.length_b   1.000
_cell.length_c   1.000
_cell.angle_alpha   90.00
_cell.angle_beta   90.00
_cell.angle_gamma   90.00
#
_symmetry.space_group_name_H-M   'P 1'
#
loop_
_entity.id
_entity.type
_entity.pdbx_description
1 polymer ?
#
loop_
_entity_poly.entity_id
_entity_poly.type
_entity_poly.pdbx_seq_one_letter_code
_entity_poly.pdbx_strand_id
1 'polypeptide(L)'
;GSEMCIRDSICAMRHPKEGAPLVASMASSIPVINAGDGGHQHPTQTLTDLLTIRSLKGRLDNLTIGLCGDLKFGRTVHSLIKAMSRYENISFVLISPDELKIPDYIRTEVIEKNNIPYKEVSSMEDVIGELDILYMTRVQKERFFNEADYIRLKDTYILDNSKMALARPDMCVLHPLPRVNEIAVEVDDDPRACYFRQVLNGKYVRMALIATLLGLA
;
A
#
# COMPACT_ATOMS: atom_id res chain seq x y z
N GLY A 1 29.72 1.86 -0.48
CA GLY A 1 29.27 3.00 -1.25
C GLY A 1 29.17 2.64 -2.71
N SER A 2 28.06 2.96 -3.34
CA SER A 2 27.98 2.87 -4.80
C SER A 2 28.81 4.01 -5.37
N GLU A 3 29.82 3.67 -6.17
CA GLU A 3 30.50 4.65 -7.01
C GLU A 3 29.48 5.20 -7.98
N MET A 4 29.24 6.51 -7.98
CA MET A 4 28.45 7.16 -9.02
C MET A 4 29.22 7.05 -10.33
N CYS A 5 28.78 6.15 -11.21
CA CYS A 5 29.29 6.13 -12.56
C CYS A 5 28.84 7.40 -13.29
N ILE A 6 29.80 8.16 -13.83
CA ILE A 6 29.51 9.34 -14.68
C ILE A 6 28.68 9.01 -15.95
N ARG A 7 28.33 7.74 -16.13
CA ARG A 7 27.51 7.21 -17.23
C ARG A 7 26.10 6.78 -16.81
N ASP A 8 25.74 7.00 -15.51
CA ASP A 8 24.40 6.65 -15.04
C ASP A 8 23.36 7.55 -15.70
N SER A 9 22.28 6.97 -16.17
CA SER A 9 21.17 7.68 -16.80
C SER A 9 19.98 7.86 -15.87
N ILE A 10 19.91 7.07 -14.78
CA ILE A 10 18.83 7.07 -13.80
C ILE A 10 19.31 6.47 -12.49
N CYS A 11 18.82 6.99 -11.36
CA CYS A 11 19.11 6.48 -10.02
C CYS A 11 17.84 6.01 -9.32
N ALA A 12 17.83 4.77 -8.81
CA ALA A 12 16.78 4.28 -7.92
C ALA A 12 17.32 4.27 -6.47
N MET A 13 16.74 5.11 -5.59
CA MET A 13 17.21 5.28 -4.23
C MET A 13 16.20 4.74 -3.22
N ARG A 14 16.67 3.82 -2.34
CA ARG A 14 15.97 3.43 -1.12
C ARG A 14 16.79 3.89 0.08
N HIS A 15 16.18 4.63 1.00
CA HIS A 15 16.90 5.22 2.13
C HIS A 15 16.07 5.16 3.42
N PRO A 16 16.69 4.94 4.61
CA PRO A 16 15.96 4.90 5.88
C PRO A 16 15.46 6.28 6.34
N LYS A 17 16.10 7.37 5.89
CA LYS A 17 15.68 8.74 6.23
C LYS A 17 14.63 9.24 5.24
N GLU A 18 13.55 9.81 5.78
CA GLU A 18 12.49 10.45 5.03
C GLU A 18 13.01 11.66 4.24
N GLY A 19 12.52 11.81 3.00
CA GLY A 19 12.92 12.89 2.11
C GLY A 19 14.30 12.76 1.46
N ALA A 20 15.12 11.76 1.81
CA ALA A 20 16.45 11.60 1.24
C ALA A 20 16.47 11.50 -0.31
N PRO A 21 15.56 10.78 -0.98
CA PRO A 21 15.50 10.78 -2.44
C PRO A 21 15.14 12.15 -3.04
N LEU A 22 14.32 12.94 -2.35
CA LEU A 22 13.99 14.30 -2.79
C LEU A 22 15.23 15.20 -2.74
N VAL A 23 15.98 15.17 -1.61
CA VAL A 23 17.23 15.93 -1.49
C VAL A 23 18.24 15.50 -2.55
N ALA A 24 18.37 14.19 -2.80
CA ALA A 24 19.23 13.67 -3.85
C ALA A 24 18.82 14.19 -5.24
N SER A 25 17.53 14.24 -5.54
CA SER A 25 17.02 14.73 -6.83
C SER A 25 17.31 16.21 -7.07
N MET A 26 17.39 17.02 -6.01
CA MET A 26 17.71 18.46 -6.09
C MET A 26 19.18 18.71 -6.48
N ALA A 27 20.07 17.77 -6.18
CA ALA A 27 21.50 17.86 -6.48
C ALA A 27 21.94 16.99 -7.66
N SER A 28 21.02 16.21 -8.25
CA SER A 28 21.31 15.24 -9.31
C SER A 28 20.98 15.83 -10.68
N SER A 29 21.84 15.56 -11.67
CA SER A 29 21.59 15.86 -13.09
C SER A 29 20.79 14.76 -13.80
N ILE A 30 20.55 13.62 -13.15
CA ILE A 30 19.80 12.48 -13.68
C ILE A 30 18.52 12.26 -12.87
N PRO A 31 17.49 11.64 -13.43
CA PRO A 31 16.28 11.31 -12.68
C PRO A 31 16.56 10.42 -11.47
N VAL A 32 15.91 10.75 -10.34
CA VAL A 32 15.98 9.95 -9.10
C VAL A 32 14.61 9.35 -8.81
N ILE A 33 14.54 8.02 -8.76
CA ILE A 33 13.35 7.28 -8.38
C ILE A 33 13.38 7.02 -6.87
N ASN A 34 12.36 7.47 -6.13
CA ASN A 34 12.16 7.09 -4.75
C ASN A 34 11.66 5.63 -4.69
N ALA A 35 12.53 4.71 -4.28
CA ALA A 35 12.22 3.29 -4.06
C ALA A 35 11.80 2.97 -2.60
N GLY A 36 11.47 3.99 -1.82
CA GLY A 36 11.03 3.95 -0.42
C GLY A 36 11.96 4.71 0.51
N ASP A 37 11.41 5.70 1.21
CA ASP A 37 12.13 6.55 2.16
C ASP A 37 11.54 6.42 3.58
N GLY A 38 12.20 5.64 4.41
CA GLY A 38 11.80 5.44 5.81
C GLY A 38 10.37 4.94 5.98
N GLY A 39 9.62 5.60 6.84
CA GLY A 39 8.17 5.39 7.05
C GLY A 39 7.27 6.26 6.17
N HIS A 40 7.84 7.17 5.38
CA HIS A 40 7.13 8.25 4.72
C HIS A 40 6.40 7.81 3.44
N GLN A 41 7.12 7.36 2.39
CA GLN A 41 6.51 7.05 1.10
C GLN A 41 7.12 5.81 0.43
N HIS A 42 6.31 5.21 -0.46
CA HIS A 42 6.73 4.16 -1.38
C HIS A 42 6.08 4.35 -2.76
N PRO A 43 6.48 5.39 -3.54
CA PRO A 43 5.77 5.78 -4.76
C PRO A 43 5.69 4.67 -5.80
N THR A 44 6.76 3.87 -5.97
CA THR A 44 6.75 2.76 -6.93
C THR A 44 5.78 1.64 -6.54
N GLN A 45 5.51 1.44 -5.24
CA GLN A 45 4.46 0.52 -4.80
C GLN A 45 3.08 1.11 -5.10
N THR A 46 2.88 2.39 -4.86
CA THR A 46 1.63 3.08 -5.19
C THR A 46 1.28 2.95 -6.68
N LEU A 47 2.25 3.15 -7.57
CA LEU A 47 2.03 2.94 -9.01
C LEU A 47 1.65 1.49 -9.34
N THR A 48 2.27 0.53 -8.64
CA THR A 48 1.93 -0.90 -8.74
C THR A 48 0.48 -1.15 -8.35
N ASP A 49 0.06 -0.56 -7.22
CA ASP A 49 -1.29 -0.70 -6.68
C ASP A 49 -2.33 -0.09 -7.62
N LEU A 50 -2.08 1.14 -8.11
CA LEU A 50 -2.96 1.82 -9.08
C LEU A 50 -3.11 1.02 -10.39
N LEU A 51 -2.00 0.53 -10.97
CA LEU A 51 -2.07 -0.30 -12.17
C LEU A 51 -2.87 -1.58 -11.91
N THR A 52 -2.70 -2.19 -10.74
CA THR A 52 -3.42 -3.41 -10.37
C THR A 52 -4.91 -3.14 -10.21
N ILE A 53 -5.29 -2.12 -9.44
CA ILE A 53 -6.70 -1.72 -9.26
C ILE A 53 -7.32 -1.41 -10.64
N ARG A 54 -6.66 -0.59 -11.45
CA ARG A 54 -7.14 -0.24 -12.80
C ARG A 54 -7.33 -1.47 -13.67
N SER A 55 -6.41 -2.43 -13.64
CA SER A 55 -6.47 -3.65 -14.47
C SER A 55 -7.55 -4.63 -14.01
N LEU A 56 -7.87 -4.66 -12.71
CA LEU A 56 -8.86 -5.57 -12.13
C LEU A 56 -10.27 -5.00 -12.13
N LYS A 57 -10.42 -3.72 -11.80
CA LYS A 57 -11.72 -3.04 -11.69
C LYS A 57 -12.11 -2.24 -12.93
N GLY A 58 -11.19 -2.03 -13.88
CA GLY A 58 -11.44 -1.21 -15.06
C GLY A 58 -11.52 0.30 -14.77
N ARG A 59 -11.45 0.70 -13.49
CA ARG A 59 -11.60 2.09 -13.01
C ARG A 59 -10.73 2.35 -11.79
N LEU A 60 -10.57 3.62 -11.42
CA LEU A 60 -9.91 4.08 -10.19
C LEU A 60 -10.84 4.96 -9.34
N ASP A 61 -12.04 5.22 -9.80
CA ASP A 61 -13.11 5.94 -9.14
C ASP A 61 -14.21 4.98 -8.65
N ASN A 62 -15.15 5.50 -7.84
CA ASN A 62 -16.31 4.75 -7.34
C ASN A 62 -15.90 3.43 -6.65
N LEU A 63 -14.93 3.50 -5.72
CA LEU A 63 -14.39 2.34 -5.02
C LEU A 63 -14.45 2.52 -3.49
N THR A 64 -14.86 1.45 -2.82
CA THR A 64 -14.73 1.28 -1.37
C THR A 64 -13.48 0.46 -1.07
N ILE A 65 -12.50 1.07 -0.41
CA ILE A 65 -11.18 0.49 -0.18
C ILE A 65 -11.00 0.22 1.31
N GLY A 66 -10.96 -1.06 1.67
CA GLY A 66 -10.57 -1.52 3.01
C GLY A 66 -9.05 -1.58 3.13
N LEU A 67 -8.53 -0.94 4.15
CA LEU A 67 -7.11 -0.96 4.51
C LEU A 67 -6.98 -1.66 5.85
N CYS A 68 -6.31 -2.80 5.92
CA CYS A 68 -6.32 -3.67 7.08
C CYS A 68 -4.92 -3.98 7.62
N GLY A 69 -4.75 -3.89 8.94
CA GLY A 69 -3.55 -4.26 9.67
C GLY A 69 -2.82 -3.07 10.29
N ASP A 70 -1.54 -2.89 9.96
CA ASP A 70 -0.72 -1.78 10.47
C ASP A 70 -0.93 -0.52 9.63
N LEU A 71 -1.89 0.31 10.04
CA LEU A 71 -2.16 1.58 9.36
C LEU A 71 -1.27 2.72 9.90
N LYS A 72 -0.69 2.54 11.10
CA LYS A 72 0.14 3.57 11.75
C LYS A 72 1.50 3.74 11.07
N PHE A 73 2.17 2.62 10.77
CA PHE A 73 3.51 2.62 10.21
C PHE A 73 3.54 2.18 8.74
N GLY A 74 2.37 1.85 8.18
CA GLY A 74 2.20 1.34 6.83
C GLY A 74 2.38 2.40 5.74
N ARG A 75 3.63 2.74 5.38
CA ARG A 75 3.91 3.74 4.32
C ARG A 75 3.22 3.43 2.98
N THR A 76 2.98 2.17 2.67
CA THR A 76 2.24 1.77 1.45
C THR A 76 0.78 2.17 1.54
N VAL A 77 0.17 2.02 2.73
CA VAL A 77 -1.19 2.50 3.03
C VAL A 77 -1.27 4.01 2.89
N HIS A 78 -0.36 4.75 3.54
CA HIS A 78 -0.35 6.23 3.47
C HIS A 78 -0.21 6.73 2.03
N SER A 79 0.67 6.11 1.26
CA SER A 79 0.88 6.47 -0.15
C SER A 79 -0.33 6.12 -1.02
N LEU A 80 -0.99 4.98 -0.77
CA LEU A 80 -2.20 4.58 -1.48
C LEU A 80 -3.36 5.52 -1.18
N ILE A 81 -3.59 5.88 0.11
CA ILE A 81 -4.62 6.87 0.49
C ILE A 81 -4.39 8.19 -0.26
N LYS A 82 -3.15 8.72 -0.22
CA LYS A 82 -2.80 9.97 -0.92
C LYS A 82 -3.03 9.90 -2.43
N ALA A 83 -2.79 8.75 -3.04
CA ALA A 83 -3.00 8.58 -4.47
C ALA A 83 -4.49 8.45 -4.81
N MET A 84 -5.23 7.63 -4.05
CA MET A 84 -6.66 7.40 -4.29
C MET A 84 -7.52 8.62 -3.96
N SER A 85 -7.06 9.51 -3.07
CA SER A 85 -7.76 10.77 -2.76
C SER A 85 -7.88 11.74 -3.95
N ARG A 86 -7.24 11.44 -5.08
CA ARG A 86 -7.32 12.23 -6.32
C ARG A 86 -8.44 11.77 -7.26
N TYR A 87 -9.09 10.66 -6.94
CA TYR A 87 -10.17 10.09 -7.75
C TYR A 87 -11.53 10.32 -7.10
N GLU A 88 -12.56 10.35 -7.92
CA GLU A 88 -13.93 10.66 -7.48
C GLU A 88 -14.59 9.46 -6.79
N ASN A 89 -15.47 9.75 -5.84
CA ASN A 89 -16.32 8.77 -5.15
C ASN A 89 -15.52 7.60 -4.54
N ILE A 90 -14.38 7.92 -3.91
CA ILE A 90 -13.61 6.98 -3.10
C ILE A 90 -14.15 7.02 -1.67
N SER A 91 -14.22 5.88 -1.03
CA SER A 91 -14.42 5.74 0.41
C SER A 91 -13.40 4.80 1.02
N PHE A 92 -12.97 5.09 2.26
CA PHE A 92 -12.03 4.25 2.98
C PHE A 92 -12.68 3.55 4.17
N VAL A 93 -12.33 2.28 4.36
CA VAL A 93 -12.63 1.51 5.58
C VAL A 93 -11.29 1.16 6.23
N LEU A 94 -11.02 1.79 7.37
CA LEU A 94 -9.75 1.67 8.09
C LEU A 94 -9.91 0.60 9.17
N ILE A 95 -9.31 -0.57 8.94
CA ILE A 95 -9.48 -1.76 9.79
C ILE A 95 -8.20 -1.99 10.58
N SER A 96 -8.19 -1.61 11.84
CA SER A 96 -7.00 -1.73 12.70
C SER A 96 -7.34 -1.76 14.18
N PRO A 97 -6.49 -2.33 15.04
CA PRO A 97 -6.58 -2.12 16.46
C PRO A 97 -6.26 -0.66 16.82
N ASP A 98 -6.67 -0.21 17.99
CA ASP A 98 -6.50 1.19 18.40
C ASP A 98 -5.05 1.67 18.36
N GLU A 99 -4.11 0.79 18.66
CA GLU A 99 -2.67 1.09 18.68
C GLU A 99 -2.05 1.30 17.30
N LEU A 100 -2.70 0.76 16.27
CA LEU A 100 -2.23 0.78 14.87
C LEU A 100 -3.12 1.60 13.94
N LYS A 101 -3.95 2.49 14.49
CA LYS A 101 -4.78 3.42 13.72
C LYS A 101 -3.96 4.33 12.81
N ILE A 102 -4.61 4.78 11.76
CA ILE A 102 -4.02 5.74 10.82
C ILE A 102 -3.55 7.01 11.56
N PRO A 103 -2.37 7.56 11.26
CA PRO A 103 -1.90 8.79 11.87
C PRO A 103 -2.81 9.99 11.56
N ASP A 104 -2.94 10.91 12.53
CA ASP A 104 -3.78 12.10 12.39
C ASP A 104 -3.44 12.92 11.14
N TYR A 105 -2.17 13.07 10.79
CA TYR A 105 -1.78 13.86 9.61
C TYR A 105 -2.29 13.25 8.28
N ILE A 106 -2.47 11.92 8.19
CA ILE A 106 -3.10 11.30 7.02
C ILE A 106 -4.62 11.49 7.09
N ARG A 107 -5.21 11.30 8.26
CA ARG A 107 -6.65 11.45 8.46
C ARG A 107 -7.09 12.88 8.15
N THR A 108 -6.48 13.88 8.80
CA THR A 108 -6.90 15.29 8.69
C THR A 108 -6.45 15.93 7.39
N GLU A 109 -5.17 15.75 6.99
CA GLU A 109 -4.59 16.47 5.85
C GLU A 109 -4.92 15.83 4.48
N VAL A 110 -5.34 14.55 4.48
CA VAL A 110 -5.63 13.85 3.23
C VAL A 110 -7.10 13.44 3.13
N ILE A 111 -7.62 12.69 4.10
CA ILE A 111 -8.97 12.14 4.02
C ILE A 111 -10.01 13.25 4.26
N GLU A 112 -9.97 13.88 5.43
CA GLU A 112 -10.95 14.90 5.84
C GLU A 112 -10.85 16.15 5.00
N LYS A 113 -9.65 16.63 4.69
CA LYS A 113 -9.41 17.81 3.85
C LYS A 113 -10.00 17.67 2.43
N ASN A 114 -10.04 16.46 1.90
CA ASN A 114 -10.63 16.17 0.59
C ASN A 114 -12.10 15.71 0.69
N ASN A 115 -12.71 15.80 1.89
CA ASN A 115 -14.10 15.36 2.16
C ASN A 115 -14.37 13.91 1.72
N ILE A 116 -13.39 13.01 1.88
CA ILE A 116 -13.54 11.60 1.51
C ILE A 116 -14.25 10.87 2.63
N PRO A 117 -15.35 10.16 2.35
CA PRO A 117 -16.02 9.33 3.35
C PRO A 117 -15.08 8.25 3.88
N TYR A 118 -15.04 8.08 5.19
CA TYR A 118 -14.29 7.00 5.82
C TYR A 118 -14.97 6.51 7.10
N LYS A 119 -14.61 5.30 7.51
CA LYS A 119 -14.94 4.76 8.84
C LYS A 119 -13.75 3.99 9.39
N GLU A 120 -13.61 4.03 10.72
CA GLU A 120 -12.62 3.24 11.47
C GLU A 120 -13.34 2.10 12.19
N VAL A 121 -12.83 0.88 12.02
CA VAL A 121 -13.40 -0.32 12.63
C VAL A 121 -12.29 -1.25 13.12
N SER A 122 -12.62 -2.10 14.09
CA SER A 122 -11.70 -3.11 14.62
C SER A 122 -11.98 -4.53 14.11
N SER A 123 -13.15 -4.79 13.50
CA SER A 123 -13.53 -6.09 12.95
C SER A 123 -13.55 -6.02 11.42
N MET A 124 -12.84 -6.95 10.78
CA MET A 124 -12.86 -7.11 9.32
C MET A 124 -14.17 -7.74 8.86
N GLU A 125 -14.67 -8.68 9.61
CA GLU A 125 -15.87 -9.46 9.33
C GLU A 125 -17.10 -8.59 9.15
N ASP A 126 -17.18 -7.49 9.93
CA ASP A 126 -18.34 -6.58 9.91
C ASP A 126 -18.42 -5.74 8.61
N VAL A 127 -17.31 -5.64 7.88
CA VAL A 127 -17.19 -4.69 6.76
C VAL A 127 -16.71 -5.32 5.45
N ILE A 128 -16.16 -6.52 5.47
CA ILE A 128 -15.55 -7.14 4.28
C ILE A 128 -16.56 -7.28 3.13
N GLY A 129 -17.84 -7.47 3.43
CA GLY A 129 -18.92 -7.62 2.45
C GLY A 129 -19.26 -6.35 1.64
N GLU A 130 -18.73 -5.18 2.03
CA GLU A 130 -18.98 -3.92 1.31
C GLU A 130 -17.79 -3.45 0.47
N LEU A 131 -16.63 -4.13 0.60
CA LEU A 131 -15.37 -3.69 -0.02
C LEU A 131 -15.28 -4.07 -1.51
N ASP A 132 -14.76 -3.15 -2.31
CA ASP A 132 -14.29 -3.42 -3.66
C ASP A 132 -12.86 -3.92 -3.65
N ILE A 133 -12.04 -3.37 -2.76
CA ILE A 133 -10.62 -3.71 -2.56
C ILE A 133 -10.39 -3.94 -1.08
N LEU A 134 -9.71 -5.03 -0.74
CA LEU A 134 -9.12 -5.24 0.58
C LEU A 134 -7.59 -5.22 0.46
N TYR A 135 -6.97 -4.19 1.02
CA TYR A 135 -5.52 -4.05 1.05
C TYR A 135 -5.00 -4.49 2.41
N MET A 136 -4.38 -5.66 2.45
CA MET A 136 -3.82 -6.23 3.66
C MET A 136 -2.39 -5.75 3.89
N THR A 137 -2.02 -5.52 5.15
CA THR A 137 -0.66 -5.20 5.56
C THR A 137 -0.23 -6.06 6.74
N ARG A 138 1.04 -6.39 6.81
CA ARG A 138 1.61 -7.08 7.97
C ARG A 138 1.86 -6.11 9.12
N VAL A 139 1.76 -6.62 10.34
CA VAL A 139 2.25 -5.93 11.55
C VAL A 139 3.78 -6.05 11.59
N GLN A 140 4.49 -4.92 11.56
CA GLN A 140 5.96 -4.88 11.41
C GLN A 140 6.65 -4.95 12.78
N LYS A 141 7.29 -6.09 13.13
CA LYS A 141 8.01 -6.29 14.40
C LYS A 141 9.03 -5.18 14.69
N GLU A 142 9.72 -4.74 13.67
CA GLU A 142 10.78 -3.73 13.74
C GLU A 142 10.30 -2.32 14.14
N ARG A 143 9.00 -2.12 14.25
CA ARG A 143 8.38 -0.84 14.63
C ARG A 143 7.92 -0.78 16.09
N PHE A 144 7.97 -1.90 16.81
CA PHE A 144 7.55 -1.96 18.20
C PHE A 144 8.75 -1.83 19.15
N PHE A 145 8.61 -0.96 20.13
CA PHE A 145 9.58 -0.85 21.23
C PHE A 145 9.46 -2.01 22.24
N ASN A 146 8.26 -2.60 22.34
CA ASN A 146 7.96 -3.69 23.26
C ASN A 146 7.55 -4.94 22.46
N GLU A 147 8.27 -6.04 22.65
CA GLU A 147 8.00 -7.31 21.97
C GLU A 147 6.64 -7.90 22.38
N ALA A 148 6.18 -7.65 23.62
CA ALA A 148 4.88 -8.14 24.09
C ALA A 148 3.72 -7.51 23.29
N ASP A 149 3.81 -6.22 22.93
CA ASP A 149 2.79 -5.54 22.12
C ASP A 149 2.78 -6.11 20.70
N TYR A 150 3.94 -6.39 20.11
CA TYR A 150 4.01 -7.06 18.82
C TYR A 150 3.37 -8.45 18.86
N ILE A 151 3.68 -9.28 19.87
CA ILE A 151 3.14 -10.63 20.01
C ILE A 151 1.62 -10.59 20.15
N ARG A 152 1.06 -9.61 20.86
CA ARG A 152 -0.37 -9.42 21.03
C ARG A 152 -1.08 -9.02 19.72
N LEU A 153 -0.43 -8.22 18.87
CA LEU A 153 -1.06 -7.60 17.72
C LEU A 153 -0.76 -8.30 16.38
N LYS A 154 0.32 -9.10 16.29
CA LYS A 154 0.78 -9.71 15.03
C LYS A 154 -0.26 -10.61 14.35
N ASP A 155 -1.12 -11.25 15.13
CA ASP A 155 -2.12 -12.23 14.67
C ASP A 155 -3.56 -11.67 14.76
N THR A 156 -3.73 -10.36 14.96
CA THR A 156 -5.05 -9.74 15.13
C THR A 156 -5.91 -9.87 13.87
N TYR A 157 -5.29 -9.78 12.71
CA TYR A 157 -5.99 -9.87 11.42
C TYR A 157 -5.34 -10.96 10.56
N ILE A 158 -6.02 -12.10 10.49
CA ILE A 158 -5.67 -13.18 9.56
C ILE A 158 -6.84 -13.34 8.59
N LEU A 159 -6.59 -13.06 7.31
CA LEU A 159 -7.54 -13.33 6.25
C LEU A 159 -7.50 -14.81 5.91
N ASP A 160 -8.60 -15.50 6.08
CA ASP A 160 -8.81 -16.92 5.81
C ASP A 160 -10.04 -17.16 4.93
N ASN A 161 -10.30 -18.40 4.55
CA ASN A 161 -11.45 -18.75 3.72
C ASN A 161 -12.80 -18.42 4.37
N SER A 162 -12.90 -18.43 5.70
CA SER A 162 -14.13 -18.10 6.41
C SER A 162 -14.50 -16.62 6.23
N LYS A 163 -13.51 -15.74 6.28
CA LYS A 163 -13.68 -14.30 6.01
C LYS A 163 -13.88 -14.02 4.53
N MET A 164 -13.16 -14.73 3.65
CA MET A 164 -13.37 -14.63 2.21
C MET A 164 -14.80 -15.02 1.78
N ALA A 165 -15.45 -15.94 2.51
CA ALA A 165 -16.84 -16.29 2.26
C ALA A 165 -17.85 -15.16 2.51
N LEU A 166 -17.49 -14.19 3.36
CA LEU A 166 -18.31 -12.99 3.64
C LEU A 166 -18.11 -11.87 2.60
N ALA A 167 -17.04 -11.95 1.84
CA ALA A 167 -16.66 -10.93 0.88
C ALA A 167 -17.48 -11.02 -0.41
N ARG A 168 -17.62 -9.87 -1.09
CA ARG A 168 -18.24 -9.81 -2.43
C ARG A 168 -17.49 -10.69 -3.43
N PRO A 169 -18.19 -11.29 -4.41
CA PRO A 169 -17.56 -12.12 -5.44
C PRO A 169 -16.53 -11.36 -6.30
N ASP A 170 -16.69 -10.05 -6.43
CA ASP A 170 -15.84 -9.17 -7.24
C ASP A 170 -14.80 -8.39 -6.41
N MET A 171 -14.72 -8.60 -5.08
CA MET A 171 -13.68 -8.00 -4.24
C MET A 171 -12.29 -8.44 -4.71
N CYS A 172 -11.30 -7.57 -4.60
CA CYS A 172 -9.90 -7.90 -4.89
C CYS A 172 -9.06 -7.74 -3.63
N VAL A 173 -8.31 -8.80 -3.26
CA VAL A 173 -7.35 -8.76 -2.16
C VAL A 173 -5.99 -8.38 -2.70
N LEU A 174 -5.42 -7.31 -2.16
CA LEU A 174 -4.09 -6.79 -2.46
C LEU A 174 -3.18 -6.88 -1.23
N HIS A 175 -1.88 -7.03 -1.47
CA HIS A 175 -0.86 -7.06 -0.43
C HIS A 175 0.49 -6.66 -1.02
N PRO A 176 1.27 -5.76 -0.39
CA PRO A 176 2.55 -5.30 -0.95
C PRO A 176 3.66 -6.36 -0.92
N LEU A 177 3.43 -7.49 -0.23
CA LEU A 177 4.37 -8.58 0.02
C LEU A 177 5.76 -8.12 0.56
N PRO A 178 6.52 -8.98 1.24
CA PRO A 178 6.16 -10.35 1.61
C PRO A 178 5.14 -10.40 2.75
N ARG A 179 4.28 -11.39 2.74
CA ARG A 179 3.39 -11.71 3.88
C ARG A 179 4.08 -12.67 4.86
N VAL A 180 3.57 -12.73 6.08
CA VAL A 180 3.94 -13.71 7.09
C VAL A 180 2.74 -14.66 7.34
N ASN A 181 1.75 -14.21 8.13
CA ASN A 181 0.57 -15.00 8.48
C ASN A 181 -0.74 -14.21 8.34
N GLU A 182 -0.67 -12.93 8.00
CA GLU A 182 -1.85 -12.06 7.86
C GLU A 182 -2.79 -12.44 6.72
N ILE A 183 -2.35 -13.32 5.81
CA ILE A 183 -3.18 -14.01 4.83
C ILE A 183 -2.85 -15.50 4.91
N ALA A 184 -3.82 -16.34 5.20
CA ALA A 184 -3.67 -17.77 5.23
C ALA A 184 -3.34 -18.33 3.83
N VAL A 185 -2.52 -19.38 3.78
CA VAL A 185 -2.06 -19.98 2.50
C VAL A 185 -3.24 -20.48 1.66
N GLU A 186 -4.30 -20.97 2.29
CA GLU A 186 -5.50 -21.45 1.61
C GLU A 186 -6.23 -20.38 0.78
N VAL A 187 -6.00 -19.08 1.06
CA VAL A 187 -6.57 -17.97 0.29
C VAL A 187 -5.88 -17.81 -1.06
N ASP A 188 -4.68 -18.36 -1.25
CA ASP A 188 -3.92 -18.23 -2.52
C ASP A 188 -4.66 -18.82 -3.72
N ASP A 189 -5.52 -19.81 -3.50
CA ASP A 189 -6.32 -20.46 -4.53
C ASP A 189 -7.63 -19.73 -4.85
N ASP A 190 -7.99 -18.70 -4.06
CA ASP A 190 -9.18 -17.87 -4.31
C ASP A 190 -8.92 -16.91 -5.49
N PRO A 191 -9.80 -16.84 -6.50
CA PRO A 191 -9.62 -15.96 -7.66
C PRO A 191 -9.56 -14.46 -7.30
N ARG A 192 -10.02 -14.10 -6.10
CA ARG A 192 -9.95 -12.73 -5.55
C ARG A 192 -8.60 -12.42 -4.90
N ALA A 193 -7.70 -13.40 -4.73
CA ALA A 193 -6.34 -13.24 -4.24
C ALA A 193 -5.43 -12.65 -5.33
N CYS A 194 -5.43 -11.32 -5.46
CA CYS A 194 -4.80 -10.63 -6.57
C CYS A 194 -3.35 -10.16 -6.30
N TYR A 195 -2.79 -10.44 -5.12
CA TYR A 195 -1.47 -9.94 -4.71
C TYR A 195 -0.31 -10.51 -5.53
N PHE A 196 -0.40 -11.72 -6.08
CA PHE A 196 0.63 -12.23 -7.00
C PHE A 196 0.58 -11.52 -8.37
N ARG A 197 -0.62 -11.21 -8.87
CA ARG A 197 -0.79 -10.39 -10.07
C ARG A 197 -0.30 -8.96 -9.82
N GLN A 198 -0.51 -8.43 -8.62
CA GLN A 198 0.03 -7.14 -8.19
C GLN A 198 1.56 -7.11 -8.30
N VAL A 199 2.27 -8.16 -7.86
CA VAL A 199 3.74 -8.26 -8.02
C VAL A 199 4.15 -8.19 -9.48
N LEU A 200 3.45 -8.92 -10.36
CA LEU A 200 3.73 -8.89 -11.80
C LEU A 200 3.50 -7.50 -12.39
N ASN A 201 2.43 -6.83 -12.02
CA ASN A 201 2.15 -5.44 -12.40
C ASN A 201 3.24 -4.48 -11.91
N GLY A 202 3.85 -4.78 -10.74
CA GLY A 202 4.99 -4.05 -10.22
C GLY A 202 6.22 -4.08 -11.14
N LYS A 203 6.44 -5.18 -11.86
CA LYS A 203 7.47 -5.26 -12.90
C LYS A 203 7.14 -4.30 -14.06
N TYR A 204 5.94 -4.40 -14.60
CA TYR A 204 5.56 -3.61 -15.77
C TYR A 204 5.53 -2.10 -15.48
N VAL A 205 4.98 -1.68 -14.34
CA VAL A 205 4.91 -0.26 -14.02
C VAL A 205 6.29 0.34 -13.77
N ARG A 206 7.23 -0.42 -13.19
CA ARG A 206 8.60 0.05 -13.00
C ARG A 206 9.36 0.15 -14.33
N MET A 207 9.13 -0.78 -15.26
CA MET A 207 9.66 -0.68 -16.62
C MET A 207 9.13 0.57 -17.32
N ALA A 208 7.82 0.81 -17.28
CA ALA A 208 7.20 2.00 -17.86
C ALA A 208 7.73 3.29 -17.23
N LEU A 209 7.86 3.34 -15.91
CA LEU A 209 8.41 4.48 -15.18
C LEU A 209 9.84 4.82 -15.64
N ILE A 210 10.69 3.81 -15.74
CA ILE A 210 12.08 3.99 -16.22
C ILE A 210 12.08 4.48 -17.67
N ALA A 211 11.31 3.85 -18.55
CA ALA A 211 11.23 4.25 -19.96
C ALA A 211 10.74 5.70 -20.11
N THR A 212 9.71 6.10 -19.35
CA THR A 212 9.17 7.47 -19.36
C THR A 212 10.21 8.49 -18.88
N LEU A 213 10.93 8.19 -17.78
CA LEU A 213 11.93 9.11 -17.22
C LEU A 213 13.16 9.26 -18.13
N LEU A 214 13.43 8.27 -18.98
CA LEU A 214 14.51 8.29 -19.97
C LEU A 214 14.05 8.82 -21.35
N GLY A 215 12.78 9.20 -21.51
CA GLY A 215 12.24 9.66 -22.79
C GLY A 215 12.15 8.57 -23.86
N LEU A 216 12.00 7.30 -23.45
CA LEU A 216 11.93 6.12 -24.33
C LEU A 216 10.48 5.63 -24.57
N ALA A 217 9.49 6.28 -23.97
CA ALA A 217 8.07 5.93 -24.04
C ALA A 217 7.21 7.15 -24.34
#